data_6f694ba6d5d7a81300a7e2d3428edf24
#
_entry.id   6f694ba6d5d7a81300a7e2d3428edf24
#
_cell.length_a   1.000
_cell.length_b   1.000
_cell.length_c   1.000
_cell.angle_alpha   90.00
_cell.angle_beta   90.00
_cell.angle_gamma   90.00
#
_symmetry.space_group_name_H-M   'P 1'
#
loop_
_entity.id
_entity.type
_entity.pdbx_description
1 polymer ?
#
loop_
_entity_poly.entity_id
_entity_poly.type
_entity_poly.pdbx_seq_one_letter_code
_entity_poly.pdbx_strand_id
1 'polypeptide(L)'
;TLFPYTTLFRSTNLDPRSEALLYAASRRQHLVEKVIPALEKGYIVICDRFVDSSLAYQGHARNLGIEEIYDINMFAINGMWPDITILLDIQPEVGLARIMKNRQEEVNRLDLEGLSFHNLVHEGYQIIKEKYANRITLVDGNKGFDEVFDEVYGLIKNKLNED
;
A
#
# COMPACT_ATOMS: atom_id res chain seq x y z
N THR A 1 -7.42 36.68 -0.22
CA THR A 1 -7.46 35.75 0.91
C THR A 1 -6.38 34.72 0.68
N LEU A 2 -5.32 34.76 1.48
CA LEU A 2 -4.29 33.72 1.49
C LEU A 2 -4.90 32.48 2.15
N PHE A 3 -5.09 31.40 1.37
CA PHE A 3 -5.44 30.11 1.93
C PHE A 3 -4.17 29.51 2.54
N PRO A 4 -4.07 29.39 3.86
CA PRO A 4 -2.87 28.79 4.42
C PRO A 4 -2.82 27.30 4.07
N TYR A 5 -1.66 26.83 3.62
CA TYR A 5 -1.38 25.40 3.42
C TYR A 5 -1.72 24.53 4.63
N THR A 6 -1.85 25.15 5.81
CA THR A 6 -2.28 24.52 7.06
C THR A 6 -3.68 23.89 6.99
N THR A 7 -4.54 24.30 6.06
CA THR A 7 -5.86 23.69 5.87
C THR A 7 -5.75 22.23 5.49
N LEU A 8 -4.74 21.87 4.69
CA LEU A 8 -4.49 20.51 4.21
C LEU A 8 -4.20 19.55 5.37
N PHE A 9 -3.40 19.98 6.35
CA PHE A 9 -2.99 19.16 7.50
C PHE A 9 -4.02 19.13 8.65
N ARG A 10 -5.02 19.99 8.60
CA ARG A 10 -6.08 20.10 9.62
C ARG A 10 -7.45 19.65 9.13
N SER A 11 -7.57 19.33 7.84
CA SER A 11 -8.86 18.89 7.29
C SER A 11 -9.22 17.50 7.78
N THR A 12 -10.40 17.38 8.36
CA THR A 12 -11.01 16.10 8.74
C THR A 12 -11.74 15.46 7.56
N ASN A 13 -11.98 16.23 6.49
CA ASN A 13 -12.63 15.78 5.25
C ASN A 13 -11.70 16.10 4.07
N LEU A 14 -10.70 15.26 3.85
CA LEU A 14 -9.73 15.43 2.78
C LEU A 14 -10.34 14.99 1.43
N ASP A 15 -10.24 15.86 0.43
CA ASP A 15 -10.63 15.54 -0.94
C ASP A 15 -9.84 14.33 -1.45
N PRO A 16 -10.48 13.35 -2.14
CA PRO A 16 -9.79 12.13 -2.59
C PRO A 16 -8.59 12.38 -3.51
N ARG A 17 -8.62 13.39 -4.39
CA ARG A 17 -7.49 13.74 -5.24
C ARG A 17 -6.35 14.35 -4.44
N SER A 18 -6.68 15.21 -3.47
CA SER A 18 -5.70 15.75 -2.53
C SER A 18 -5.04 14.65 -1.70
N GLU A 19 -5.81 13.65 -1.26
CA GLU A 19 -5.31 12.46 -0.58
C GLU A 19 -4.29 11.71 -1.46
N ALA A 20 -4.64 11.43 -2.71
CA ALA A 20 -3.78 10.72 -3.65
C ALA A 20 -2.45 11.46 -3.90
N LEU A 21 -2.51 12.77 -4.11
CA LEU A 21 -1.33 13.62 -4.32
C LEU A 21 -0.42 13.65 -3.10
N LEU A 22 -0.99 13.71 -1.88
CA LEU A 22 -0.22 13.67 -0.64
C LEU A 22 0.50 12.34 -0.46
N TYR A 23 -0.16 11.21 -0.74
CA TYR A 23 0.49 9.91 -0.69
C TYR A 23 1.63 9.80 -1.71
N ALA A 24 1.44 10.29 -2.93
CA ALA A 24 2.49 10.29 -3.95
C ALA A 24 3.68 11.18 -3.55
N ALA A 25 3.43 12.38 -3.03
CA ALA A 25 4.47 13.30 -2.56
C ALA A 25 5.25 12.72 -1.36
N SER A 26 4.54 12.17 -0.39
CA SER A 26 5.14 11.50 0.79
C SER A 26 6.00 10.30 0.36
N ARG A 27 5.52 9.49 -0.59
CA ARG A 27 6.27 8.37 -1.17
C ARG A 27 7.56 8.82 -1.82
N ARG A 28 7.51 9.89 -2.62
CA ARG A 28 8.72 10.46 -3.23
C ARG A 28 9.73 10.88 -2.19
N GLN A 29 9.30 11.60 -1.17
CA GLN A 29 10.19 12.06 -0.10
C GLN A 29 10.80 10.87 0.65
N HIS A 30 10.00 9.86 1.00
CA HIS A 30 10.48 8.65 1.66
C HIS A 30 11.52 7.90 0.81
N LEU A 31 11.28 7.79 -0.51
CA LEU A 31 12.24 7.15 -1.42
C LEU A 31 13.61 7.86 -1.37
N VAL A 32 13.66 9.18 -1.50
CA VAL A 32 14.94 9.90 -1.58
C VAL A 32 15.64 10.03 -0.23
N GLU A 33 14.90 10.09 0.86
CA GLU A 33 15.50 10.25 2.20
C GLU A 33 15.90 8.92 2.85
N LYS A 34 15.21 7.83 2.57
CA LYS A 34 15.36 6.58 3.30
C LYS A 34 15.69 5.39 2.40
N VAL A 35 14.84 5.12 1.41
CA VAL A 35 14.93 3.90 0.62
C VAL A 35 16.18 3.88 -0.24
N ILE A 36 16.37 4.89 -1.10
CA ILE A 36 17.53 4.97 -2.00
C ILE A 36 18.85 4.92 -1.23
N PRO A 37 19.09 5.75 -0.19
CA PRO A 37 20.32 5.67 0.57
C PRO A 37 20.55 4.34 1.30
N ALA A 38 19.49 3.61 1.65
CA ALA A 38 19.61 2.29 2.24
C ALA A 38 20.03 1.24 1.20
N LEU A 39 19.40 1.25 0.02
CA LEU A 39 19.75 0.36 -1.09
C LEU A 39 21.19 0.60 -1.57
N GLU A 40 21.61 1.86 -1.70
CA GLU A 40 22.99 2.21 -2.07
C GLU A 40 24.04 1.66 -1.08
N LYS A 41 23.64 1.43 0.17
CA LYS A 41 24.49 0.81 1.19
C LYS A 41 24.38 -0.72 1.23
N GLY A 42 23.64 -1.32 0.30
CA GLY A 42 23.44 -2.77 0.24
C GLY A 42 22.43 -3.34 1.24
N TYR A 43 21.56 -2.50 1.84
CA TYR A 43 20.52 -2.99 2.72
C TYR A 43 19.32 -3.53 1.94
N ILE A 44 18.65 -4.53 2.51
CA ILE A 44 17.33 -4.96 2.09
C ILE A 44 16.31 -3.99 2.70
N VAL A 45 15.40 -3.47 1.88
CA VAL A 45 14.34 -2.57 2.33
C VAL A 45 13.00 -3.27 2.24
N ILE A 46 12.31 -3.39 3.36
CA ILE A 46 10.92 -3.86 3.42
C ILE A 46 10.03 -2.63 3.57
N CYS A 47 9.12 -2.44 2.62
CA CYS A 47 8.19 -1.32 2.61
C CYS A 47 6.76 -1.82 2.83
N ASP A 48 6.15 -1.44 3.95
CA ASP A 48 4.74 -1.69 4.19
C ASP A 48 3.90 -0.69 3.40
N ARG A 49 3.15 -1.19 2.43
CA ARG A 49 2.37 -0.46 1.44
C ARG A 49 3.21 0.42 0.51
N PHE A 50 2.98 0.29 -0.78
CA PHE A 50 3.63 1.08 -1.82
C PHE A 50 2.61 1.54 -2.87
N VAL A 51 2.99 1.60 -4.15
CA VAL A 51 2.12 2.06 -5.25
C VAL A 51 0.82 1.26 -5.32
N ASP A 52 0.91 -0.06 -5.21
CA ASP A 52 -0.26 -0.96 -5.33
C ASP A 52 -1.37 -0.62 -4.32
N SER A 53 -1.00 -0.19 -3.12
CA SER A 53 -1.98 0.31 -2.16
C SER A 53 -2.70 1.56 -2.65
N SER A 54 -2.00 2.49 -3.30
CA SER A 54 -2.65 3.69 -3.86
C SER A 54 -3.58 3.34 -5.02
N LEU A 55 -3.20 2.37 -5.86
CA LEU A 55 -4.06 1.90 -6.95
C LEU A 55 -5.36 1.27 -6.41
N ALA A 56 -5.27 0.45 -5.35
CA ALA A 56 -6.42 -0.19 -4.73
C ALA A 56 -7.31 0.82 -3.97
N TYR A 57 -6.70 1.66 -3.12
CA TYR A 57 -7.43 2.58 -2.26
C TYR A 57 -7.93 3.81 -3.00
N GLN A 58 -7.03 4.59 -3.61
CA GLN A 58 -7.39 5.83 -4.28
C GLN A 58 -7.91 5.57 -5.68
N GLY A 59 -7.28 4.68 -6.44
CA GLY A 59 -7.65 4.36 -7.81
C GLY A 59 -9.02 3.69 -7.90
N HIS A 60 -9.17 2.55 -7.24
CA HIS A 60 -10.40 1.75 -7.32
C HIS A 60 -11.43 2.17 -6.25
N ALA A 61 -11.13 2.03 -4.97
CA ALA A 61 -12.12 2.22 -3.91
C ALA A 61 -12.62 3.67 -3.77
N ARG A 62 -11.77 4.69 -4.01
CA ARG A 62 -12.17 6.11 -4.10
C ARG A 62 -12.64 6.52 -5.50
N ASN A 63 -12.66 5.59 -6.46
CA ASN A 63 -13.12 5.80 -7.82
C ASN A 63 -12.42 6.95 -8.57
N LEU A 64 -11.11 7.13 -8.32
CA LEU A 64 -10.31 8.14 -9.04
C LEU A 64 -9.75 7.64 -10.37
N GLY A 65 -9.83 6.33 -10.64
CA GLY A 65 -9.23 5.66 -11.78
C GLY A 65 -7.86 5.06 -11.44
N ILE A 66 -7.68 3.78 -11.78
CA ILE A 66 -6.42 3.06 -11.51
C ILE A 66 -5.29 3.64 -12.35
N GLU A 67 -5.57 3.98 -13.63
CA GLU A 67 -4.56 4.53 -14.54
C GLU A 67 -4.11 5.92 -14.11
N GLU A 68 -5.03 6.79 -13.71
CA GLU A 68 -4.72 8.14 -13.23
C GLU A 68 -3.84 8.10 -11.98
N ILE A 69 -4.15 7.19 -11.06
CA ILE A 69 -3.32 7.00 -9.86
C ILE A 69 -1.99 6.33 -10.19
N TYR A 70 -1.95 5.45 -11.18
CA TYR A 70 -0.71 4.88 -11.69
C TYR A 70 0.22 5.98 -12.22
N ASP A 71 -0.27 6.85 -13.09
CA ASP A 71 0.53 7.92 -13.71
C ASP A 71 1.14 8.88 -12.68
N ILE A 72 0.33 9.32 -11.70
CA ILE A 72 0.81 10.16 -10.59
C ILE A 72 1.94 9.45 -9.81
N ASN A 73 1.78 8.16 -9.57
CA ASN A 73 2.79 7.39 -8.85
C ASN A 73 4.03 7.12 -9.70
N MET A 74 3.89 6.93 -11.01
CA MET A 74 5.05 6.79 -11.92
C MET A 74 5.92 8.03 -11.89
N PHE A 75 5.31 9.23 -11.93
CA PHE A 75 6.05 10.46 -11.72
C PHE A 75 6.78 10.48 -10.36
N ALA A 76 6.10 10.09 -9.29
CA ALA A 76 6.65 10.14 -7.94
C ALA A 76 7.82 9.15 -7.73
N ILE A 77 7.69 7.90 -8.18
CA ILE A 77 8.71 6.88 -7.95
C ILE A 77 9.87 6.92 -8.94
N ASN A 78 9.70 7.60 -10.07
CA ASN A 78 10.73 7.73 -11.11
C ASN A 78 11.35 6.36 -11.50
N GLY A 79 10.50 5.38 -11.79
CA GLY A 79 10.89 4.04 -12.20
C GLY A 79 11.39 3.11 -11.09
N MET A 80 11.39 3.54 -9.83
CA MET A 80 11.83 2.71 -8.71
C MET A 80 10.70 1.80 -8.23
N TRP A 81 10.69 0.58 -8.75
CA TRP A 81 9.79 -0.48 -8.33
C TRP A 81 10.45 -1.42 -7.31
N PRO A 82 9.66 -2.08 -6.44
CA PRO A 82 10.14 -3.19 -5.63
C PRO A 82 10.53 -4.39 -6.53
N ASP A 83 11.56 -5.13 -6.14
CA ASP A 83 11.97 -6.38 -6.80
C ASP A 83 10.92 -7.49 -6.66
N ILE A 84 10.19 -7.46 -5.55
CA ILE A 84 9.05 -8.34 -5.27
C ILE A 84 7.97 -7.58 -4.52
N THR A 85 6.71 -7.82 -4.86
CA THR A 85 5.55 -7.40 -4.08
C THR A 85 4.82 -8.63 -3.56
N ILE A 86 4.64 -8.72 -2.25
CA ILE A 86 3.86 -9.78 -1.61
C ILE A 86 2.50 -9.18 -1.21
N LEU A 87 1.43 -9.77 -1.74
CA LEU A 87 0.07 -9.42 -1.38
C LEU A 87 -0.49 -10.45 -0.40
N LEU A 88 -0.70 -10.03 0.84
CA LEU A 88 -1.42 -10.85 1.83
C LEU A 88 -2.92 -10.75 1.54
N ASP A 89 -3.47 -11.79 0.93
CA ASP A 89 -4.90 -11.85 0.60
C ASP A 89 -5.70 -12.30 1.82
N ILE A 90 -6.59 -11.43 2.27
CA ILE A 90 -7.45 -11.68 3.43
C ILE A 90 -8.85 -11.16 3.14
N GLN A 91 -9.87 -11.93 3.54
CA GLN A 91 -11.23 -11.46 3.43
C GLN A 91 -11.46 -10.21 4.31
N PRO A 92 -12.09 -9.16 3.80
CA PRO A 92 -12.26 -7.89 4.52
C PRO A 92 -12.88 -8.04 5.90
N GLU A 93 -13.86 -8.94 6.05
CA GLU A 93 -14.52 -9.22 7.33
C GLU A 93 -13.52 -9.78 8.37
N VAL A 94 -12.63 -10.68 7.93
CA VAL A 94 -11.60 -11.28 8.80
C VAL A 94 -10.57 -10.22 9.19
N GLY A 95 -10.14 -9.40 8.24
CA GLY A 95 -9.20 -8.28 8.48
C GLY A 95 -9.77 -7.28 9.48
N LEU A 96 -11.00 -6.82 9.28
CA LEU A 96 -11.67 -5.90 10.20
C LEU A 96 -11.87 -6.51 11.60
N ALA A 97 -12.25 -7.79 11.68
CA ALA A 97 -12.39 -8.48 12.97
C ALA A 97 -11.04 -8.54 13.74
N ARG A 98 -9.92 -8.77 13.04
CA ARG A 98 -8.57 -8.74 13.64
C ARG A 98 -8.19 -7.34 14.13
N ILE A 99 -8.46 -6.29 13.36
CA ILE A 99 -8.24 -4.90 13.77
C ILE A 99 -9.05 -4.58 15.02
N MET A 100 -10.34 -4.92 15.06
CA MET A 100 -11.21 -4.65 16.21
C MET A 100 -10.76 -5.40 17.47
N LYS A 101 -10.26 -6.62 17.34
CA LYS A 101 -9.78 -7.44 18.48
C LYS A 101 -8.48 -6.90 19.07
N ASN A 102 -7.60 -6.36 18.23
CA ASN A 102 -6.25 -5.93 18.64
C ASN A 102 -6.18 -4.42 18.93
N ARG A 103 -7.32 -3.74 18.99
CA ARG A 103 -7.46 -2.30 19.14
C ARG A 103 -6.99 -1.82 20.52
N GLN A 104 -5.69 -1.60 20.67
CA GLN A 104 -5.20 -0.85 21.83
C GLN A 104 -4.40 0.42 21.48
N GLU A 105 -3.80 0.59 20.31
CA GLU A 105 -2.86 1.71 20.18
C GLU A 105 -2.90 2.57 18.91
N GLU A 106 -3.33 2.15 17.71
CA GLU A 106 -3.34 3.05 16.56
C GLU A 106 -4.42 2.69 15.51
N VAL A 107 -5.50 3.43 15.50
CA VAL A 107 -6.50 3.38 14.43
C VAL A 107 -6.23 4.51 13.45
N ASN A 108 -5.81 4.19 12.24
CA ASN A 108 -5.69 5.20 11.21
C ASN A 108 -7.06 5.53 10.58
N ARG A 109 -7.13 6.64 9.83
CA ARG A 109 -8.37 7.09 9.22
C ARG A 109 -9.00 6.06 8.27
N LEU A 110 -8.19 5.28 7.58
CA LEU A 110 -8.66 4.27 6.63
C LEU A 110 -9.25 3.04 7.33
N ASP A 111 -8.81 2.73 8.55
CA ASP A 111 -9.38 1.64 9.36
C ASP A 111 -10.77 1.97 9.90
N LEU A 112 -11.16 3.25 9.88
CA LEU A 112 -12.48 3.72 10.29
C LEU A 112 -13.53 3.62 9.17
N GLU A 113 -13.10 3.34 7.95
CA GLU A 113 -14.00 3.11 6.83
C GLU A 113 -14.82 1.82 7.04
N GLY A 114 -16.04 1.82 6.51
CA GLY A 114 -16.94 0.68 6.67
C GLY A 114 -16.54 -0.53 5.79
N LEU A 115 -17.15 -1.68 6.09
CA LEU A 115 -16.91 -2.94 5.35
C LEU A 115 -17.08 -2.78 3.83
N SER A 116 -18.05 -1.97 3.38
CA SER A 116 -18.26 -1.72 1.95
C SER A 116 -17.04 -1.10 1.26
N PHE A 117 -16.34 -0.19 1.93
CA PHE A 117 -15.10 0.39 1.41
C PHE A 117 -13.98 -0.65 1.36
N HIS A 118 -13.83 -1.46 2.41
CA HIS A 118 -12.81 -2.51 2.44
C HIS A 118 -13.06 -3.61 1.38
N ASN A 119 -14.32 -3.88 1.04
CA ASN A 119 -14.66 -4.77 -0.08
C ASN A 119 -14.19 -4.19 -1.42
N LEU A 120 -14.41 -2.89 -1.65
CA LEU A 120 -13.89 -2.22 -2.85
C LEU A 120 -12.35 -2.23 -2.89
N VAL A 121 -11.69 -2.02 -1.75
CA VAL A 121 -10.23 -2.11 -1.68
C VAL A 121 -9.75 -3.52 -2.03
N HIS A 122 -10.37 -4.55 -1.48
CA HIS A 122 -10.05 -5.95 -1.80
C HIS A 122 -10.25 -6.25 -3.28
N GLU A 123 -11.37 -5.83 -3.86
CA GLU A 123 -11.64 -5.93 -5.31
C GLU A 123 -10.53 -5.23 -6.11
N GLY A 124 -10.15 -4.01 -5.71
CA GLY A 124 -9.06 -3.27 -6.33
C GLY A 124 -7.73 -4.05 -6.32
N TYR A 125 -7.41 -4.71 -5.22
CA TYR A 125 -6.21 -5.56 -5.15
C TYR A 125 -6.30 -6.78 -6.07
N GLN A 126 -7.47 -7.41 -6.24
CA GLN A 126 -7.63 -8.51 -7.19
C GLN A 126 -7.40 -8.05 -8.63
N ILE A 127 -7.94 -6.90 -9.03
CA ILE A 127 -7.72 -6.30 -10.35
C ILE A 127 -6.22 -6.02 -10.57
N ILE A 128 -5.55 -5.43 -9.59
CA ILE A 128 -4.13 -5.07 -9.67
C ILE A 128 -3.26 -6.33 -9.75
N LYS A 129 -3.55 -7.34 -8.96
CA LYS A 129 -2.87 -8.63 -8.97
C LYS A 129 -2.95 -9.29 -10.35
N GLU A 130 -4.12 -9.29 -10.99
CA GLU A 130 -4.28 -9.84 -12.34
C GLU A 130 -3.50 -9.04 -13.38
N LYS A 131 -3.58 -7.71 -13.29
CA LYS A 131 -2.89 -6.80 -14.23
C LYS A 131 -1.36 -6.88 -14.12
N TYR A 132 -0.83 -7.11 -12.92
CA TYR A 132 0.61 -7.13 -12.62
C TYR A 132 1.09 -8.47 -12.04
N ALA A 133 0.54 -9.58 -12.55
CA ALA A 133 0.82 -10.93 -12.06
C ALA A 133 2.30 -11.33 -12.13
N ASN A 134 3.09 -10.67 -12.99
CA ASN A 134 4.53 -10.91 -13.14
C ASN A 134 5.39 -10.42 -11.97
N ARG A 135 4.86 -9.54 -11.09
CA ARG A 135 5.59 -8.96 -9.96
C ARG A 135 4.89 -9.07 -8.61
N ILE A 136 3.63 -9.48 -8.60
CA ILE A 136 2.84 -9.61 -7.37
C ILE A 136 2.64 -11.08 -7.05
N THR A 137 3.16 -11.51 -5.90
CA THR A 137 2.98 -12.85 -5.36
C THR A 137 1.92 -12.84 -4.27
N LEU A 138 0.92 -13.72 -4.39
CA LEU A 138 -0.16 -13.85 -3.44
C LEU A 138 0.24 -14.79 -2.31
N VAL A 139 -0.08 -14.41 -1.08
CA VAL A 139 0.01 -15.26 0.11
C VAL A 139 -1.33 -15.22 0.84
N ASP A 140 -1.85 -16.39 1.25
CA ASP A 140 -3.11 -16.49 1.98
C ASP A 140 -2.96 -15.94 3.41
N GLY A 141 -3.44 -14.70 3.62
CA GLY A 141 -3.44 -14.02 4.91
C GLY A 141 -4.46 -14.57 5.92
N ASN A 142 -5.31 -15.55 5.55
CA ASN A 142 -6.25 -16.18 6.50
C ASN A 142 -5.58 -17.24 7.36
N LYS A 143 -4.41 -17.74 6.96
CA LYS A 143 -3.59 -18.69 7.72
C LYS A 143 -3.12 -18.12 9.06
N GLY A 144 -2.54 -18.99 9.89
CA GLY A 144 -1.88 -18.60 11.13
C GLY A 144 -0.63 -17.74 10.88
N PHE A 145 -0.24 -16.97 11.88
CA PHE A 145 0.93 -16.07 11.77
C PHE A 145 2.20 -16.79 11.32
N ASP A 146 2.51 -17.95 11.96
CA ASP A 146 3.74 -18.70 11.66
C ASP A 146 3.74 -19.25 10.23
N GLU A 147 2.59 -19.74 9.74
CA GLU A 147 2.45 -20.23 8.37
C GLU A 147 2.64 -19.13 7.33
N VAL A 148 2.04 -17.94 7.56
CA VAL A 148 2.22 -16.75 6.70
C VAL A 148 3.66 -16.30 6.74
N PHE A 149 4.27 -16.25 7.93
CA PHE A 149 5.67 -15.86 8.10
C PHE A 149 6.62 -16.79 7.32
N ASP A 150 6.47 -18.10 7.46
CA ASP A 150 7.32 -19.09 6.79
C ASP A 150 7.21 -18.98 5.27
N GLU A 151 5.98 -18.80 4.74
CA GLU A 151 5.75 -18.62 3.31
C GLU A 151 6.39 -17.33 2.78
N VAL A 152 6.16 -16.20 3.45
CA VAL A 152 6.76 -14.89 3.10
C VAL A 152 8.29 -14.94 3.20
N TYR A 153 8.82 -15.52 4.27
CA TYR A 153 10.26 -15.68 4.44
C TYR A 153 10.89 -16.52 3.33
N GLY A 154 10.24 -17.62 2.94
CA GLY A 154 10.67 -18.46 1.83
C GLY A 154 10.73 -17.71 0.51
N LEU A 155 9.71 -16.89 0.21
CA LEU A 155 9.66 -16.06 -0.99
C LEU A 155 10.81 -15.04 -1.04
N ILE A 156 11.03 -14.34 0.07
CA ILE A 156 12.12 -13.34 0.17
C ILE A 156 13.49 -14.04 0.02
N LYS A 157 13.69 -15.16 0.72
CA LYS A 157 14.94 -15.94 0.65
C LYS A 157 15.24 -16.43 -0.76
N ASN A 158 14.24 -16.92 -1.48
CA ASN A 158 14.38 -17.36 -2.86
C ASN A 158 14.80 -16.19 -3.75
N LYS A 159 14.13 -15.03 -3.61
CA LYS A 159 14.45 -13.84 -4.39
C LYS A 159 15.89 -13.36 -4.18
N LEU A 160 16.36 -13.37 -2.93
CA LEU A 160 17.74 -12.99 -2.58
C LEU A 160 18.81 -13.98 -3.06
N ASN A 161 18.44 -15.22 -3.41
CA ASN A 161 19.36 -16.21 -3.93
C ASN A 161 19.38 -16.25 -5.48
N GLU A 162 18.48 -15.53 -6.16
CA GLU A 162 18.42 -15.40 -7.62
C GLU A 162 19.36 -14.30 -8.14
N ASP A 163 19.74 -13.36 -7.29
CA ASP A 163 20.65 -12.24 -7.55
C ASP A 163 22.10 -12.59 -7.12
#